data_bf835048b4348db21f62eb8da3ff81db
#
_entry.id   bf835048b4348db21f62eb8da3ff81db
#
_cell.length_a   1.000
_cell.length_b   1.000
_cell.length_c   1.000
_cell.angle_alpha   90.00
_cell.angle_beta   90.00
_cell.angle_gamma   90.00
#
_symmetry.space_group_name_H-M   'P 1'
#
loop_
_entity.id
_entity.type
_entity.pdbx_description
1 polymer ?
#
loop_
_entity_poly.entity_id
_entity_poly.type
_entity_poly.pdbx_seq_one_letter_code
_entity_poly.pdbx_strand_id
1 'polypeptide(L)'
;MIEAVCLAYRLILCRGENVTFSICSKSARGNRKGFIFMKLDVSLKGTEKVDFWNNVDFCVGTGRAGLALTEEYLKELSFVQDIIGFKHIRGHGLFSDDMAIYQKRKNWFTKEETIEYNFTYLDRVMDAYLERNIVPFLELGFMPKEMASGDNTIFYWKGNTTPPKDYKDWTELVTVTLSHLVKRYGEQVYSWPIEVWNEPNLPGFWKDANMEEYFRLFKETFLAIKKLDPRFRVGGPAICGVRDKEWMEAFFSFCKKEKLKVDFATRHHYTTEMPKYDGHYTYQQLSDPELGFANLQTSRDVIDSYKEFKGLEMHITEFNTSYTPTNPIHDTNENAAYLAYQLERLGETSYSYSYWTFGDVFEENGVPFSLFHGGFGLVAHGCIPKPTFWTFAFYKRLQDHATECVYKGKNAVIVKNANGGYEGVLWNMSDAESLIASLKLPAEAKEYTLISEVVDEVTCNPRKVWHDLGEPRNPSKEQVELIRRFAYPFCESDIVKKSRGGKITVEEAVRPHGVVYFSVNPREFEGDRGFDYERRE
;
A
#
# COMPACT_ATOMS: atom_id res chain seq x y z
N MET A 1 -35.72 -8.34 -4.89
CA MET A 1 -35.65 -8.38 -6.37
C MET A 1 -34.19 -8.43 -6.88
N ILE A 2 -33.26 -7.78 -6.21
CA ILE A 2 -31.80 -7.87 -6.50
C ILE A 2 -31.25 -9.27 -6.14
N GLU A 3 -31.68 -9.86 -5.03
CA GLU A 3 -31.29 -11.22 -4.62
C GLU A 3 -31.74 -12.31 -5.59
N ALA A 4 -32.92 -12.18 -6.21
CA ALA A 4 -33.41 -13.14 -7.20
C ALA A 4 -32.60 -13.08 -8.50
N VAL A 5 -32.04 -11.94 -8.87
CA VAL A 5 -31.19 -11.77 -10.06
C VAL A 5 -29.80 -12.34 -9.80
N CYS A 6 -29.25 -12.19 -8.59
CA CYS A 6 -27.97 -12.78 -8.20
C CYS A 6 -28.05 -14.30 -8.14
N LEU A 7 -29.17 -14.86 -7.67
CA LEU A 7 -29.39 -16.31 -7.64
C LEU A 7 -29.57 -16.90 -9.05
N ALA A 8 -30.22 -16.19 -9.95
CA ALA A 8 -30.38 -16.61 -11.35
C ALA A 8 -29.03 -16.56 -12.11
N TYR A 9 -28.15 -15.61 -11.80
CA TYR A 9 -26.81 -15.53 -12.41
C TYR A 9 -25.90 -16.68 -11.92
N ARG A 10 -25.98 -17.05 -10.64
CA ARG A 10 -25.26 -18.21 -10.09
C ARG A 10 -25.69 -19.53 -10.72
N LEU A 11 -26.99 -19.69 -11.00
CA LEU A 11 -27.55 -20.92 -11.61
C LEU A 11 -27.23 -21.06 -13.11
N ILE A 12 -26.91 -19.97 -13.81
CA ILE A 12 -26.59 -19.98 -15.25
C ILE A 12 -25.13 -20.35 -15.49
N LEU A 13 -24.21 -19.93 -14.61
CA LEU A 13 -22.78 -20.24 -14.74
C LEU A 13 -22.43 -21.69 -14.30
N CYS A 14 -23.23 -22.29 -13.40
CA CYS A 14 -22.99 -23.65 -12.90
C CYS A 14 -23.48 -24.77 -13.80
N ARG A 15 -24.17 -24.48 -14.92
CA ARG A 15 -24.61 -25.52 -15.88
C ARG A 15 -23.97 -25.26 -17.23
N GLY A 16 -22.90 -25.99 -17.52
CA GLY A 16 -22.15 -25.97 -18.80
C GLY A 16 -23.01 -26.36 -20.04
N GLU A 17 -24.20 -25.82 -20.18
CA GLU A 17 -25.05 -25.97 -21.36
C GLU A 17 -24.98 -24.70 -22.19
N ASN A 18 -24.75 -24.86 -23.50
CA ASN A 18 -24.86 -23.81 -24.50
C ASN A 18 -26.29 -23.25 -24.53
N VAL A 19 -26.55 -22.23 -23.72
CA VAL A 19 -27.85 -21.58 -23.68
C VAL A 19 -27.86 -20.44 -24.69
N THR A 20 -28.45 -20.70 -25.84
CA THR A 20 -28.89 -19.66 -26.78
C THR A 20 -30.04 -18.91 -26.09
N PHE A 21 -29.81 -17.63 -25.77
CA PHE A 21 -30.84 -16.79 -25.14
C PHE A 21 -32.06 -16.61 -26.06
N SER A 22 -33.11 -17.36 -25.81
CA SER A 22 -34.46 -17.07 -26.29
C SER A 22 -35.21 -16.35 -25.18
N ILE A 23 -35.34 -15.02 -25.30
CA ILE A 23 -36.11 -14.20 -24.36
C ILE A 23 -37.60 -14.49 -24.55
N CYS A 24 -38.20 -15.20 -23.62
CA CYS A 24 -39.65 -15.34 -23.55
C CYS A 24 -40.29 -14.00 -23.16
N SER A 25 -40.89 -13.33 -24.14
CA SER A 25 -41.61 -12.08 -23.98
C SER A 25 -43.01 -12.35 -23.41
N LYS A 26 -43.27 -11.99 -22.12
CA LYS A 26 -44.61 -11.57 -21.70
C LYS A 26 -44.55 -10.45 -20.68
N SER A 27 -44.93 -9.30 -21.18
CA SER A 27 -45.50 -8.08 -20.58
C SER A 27 -45.14 -7.69 -19.13
N ALA A 28 -44.21 -6.77 -18.98
CA ALA A 28 -44.32 -5.64 -18.05
C ALA A 28 -43.69 -4.42 -18.74
N ARG A 29 -44.50 -3.44 -19.12
CA ARG A 29 -44.05 -2.14 -19.60
C ARG A 29 -43.50 -1.36 -18.40
N GLY A 30 -42.19 -1.42 -18.19
CA GLY A 30 -41.42 -0.60 -17.28
C GLY A 30 -40.02 -0.48 -17.86
N ASN A 31 -39.48 0.72 -17.92
CA ASN A 31 -38.19 1.11 -18.53
C ASN A 31 -37.11 0.01 -18.39
N ARG A 32 -36.84 -0.69 -19.49
CA ARG A 32 -35.66 -1.57 -19.60
C ARG A 32 -34.43 -0.68 -19.80
N LYS A 33 -33.75 -0.30 -18.73
CA LYS A 33 -32.31 -0.01 -18.84
C LYS A 33 -31.64 -1.35 -19.15
N GLY A 34 -31.15 -1.54 -20.36
CA GLY A 34 -30.32 -2.70 -20.71
C GLY A 34 -29.11 -2.73 -19.77
N PHE A 35 -28.75 -3.87 -19.24
CA PHE A 35 -27.50 -4.04 -18.50
C PHE A 35 -26.36 -3.75 -19.49
N ILE A 36 -25.59 -2.72 -19.22
CA ILE A 36 -24.38 -2.39 -19.97
C ILE A 36 -23.23 -3.14 -19.28
N PHE A 37 -22.46 -3.90 -20.06
CA PHE A 37 -21.29 -4.63 -19.57
C PHE A 37 -20.07 -4.15 -20.33
N MET A 38 -18.99 -3.90 -19.61
CA MET A 38 -17.66 -3.79 -20.18
C MET A 38 -17.13 -5.20 -20.52
N LYS A 39 -16.31 -5.31 -21.56
CA LYS A 39 -15.70 -6.58 -21.95
C LYS A 39 -14.18 -6.49 -21.93
N LEU A 40 -13.55 -7.55 -21.42
CA LEU A 40 -12.13 -7.78 -21.52
C LEU A 40 -11.90 -9.15 -22.19
N ASP A 41 -11.56 -9.13 -23.47
CA ASP A 41 -11.23 -10.34 -24.22
C ASP A 41 -9.70 -10.43 -24.39
N VAL A 42 -9.07 -11.39 -23.72
CA VAL A 42 -7.63 -11.67 -23.83
C VAL A 42 -7.42 -13.04 -24.45
N SER A 43 -6.60 -13.12 -25.49
CA SER A 43 -6.27 -14.40 -26.13
C SER A 43 -4.76 -14.50 -26.35
N LEU A 44 -4.06 -15.22 -25.47
CA LEU A 44 -2.62 -15.39 -25.52
C LEU A 44 -2.22 -16.44 -26.57
N LYS A 45 -1.05 -16.26 -27.21
CA LYS A 45 -0.44 -17.23 -28.14
C LYS A 45 0.56 -18.16 -27.45
N GLY A 46 1.00 -17.81 -26.22
CA GLY A 46 1.97 -18.57 -25.44
C GLY A 46 3.40 -18.08 -25.54
N THR A 47 3.63 -17.03 -26.31
CA THR A 47 4.95 -16.41 -26.52
C THR A 47 5.02 -14.98 -25.96
N GLU A 48 3.94 -14.52 -25.34
CA GLU A 48 3.87 -13.19 -24.74
C GLU A 48 4.77 -13.11 -23.53
N LYS A 49 5.52 -12.01 -23.48
CA LYS A 49 6.32 -11.59 -22.34
C LYS A 49 6.20 -10.09 -22.20
N VAL A 50 5.79 -9.65 -21.02
CA VAL A 50 5.53 -8.24 -20.73
C VAL A 50 6.37 -7.85 -19.52
N ASP A 51 6.98 -6.68 -19.57
CA ASP A 51 7.69 -6.13 -18.42
C ASP A 51 6.67 -5.69 -17.36
N PHE A 52 6.80 -6.30 -16.18
CA PHE A 52 5.99 -5.98 -15.03
C PHE A 52 6.87 -5.98 -13.77
N TRP A 53 7.14 -4.79 -13.25
CA TRP A 53 7.86 -4.63 -12.00
C TRP A 53 6.87 -4.59 -10.85
N ASN A 54 6.75 -5.69 -10.14
CA ASN A 54 5.92 -5.84 -8.96
C ASN A 54 6.80 -5.97 -7.72
N ASN A 55 6.84 -4.91 -6.91
CA ASN A 55 7.61 -4.87 -5.67
C ASN A 55 6.70 -4.44 -4.50
N VAL A 56 5.50 -5.03 -4.49
CA VAL A 56 4.38 -4.67 -3.60
C VAL A 56 4.72 -4.86 -2.13
N ASP A 57 5.60 -5.79 -1.80
CA ASP A 57 6.02 -6.12 -0.44
C ASP A 57 7.26 -5.34 0.04
N PHE A 58 7.79 -4.42 -0.78
CA PHE A 58 9.05 -3.75 -0.41
C PHE A 58 8.91 -2.90 0.85
N CYS A 59 7.87 -2.08 0.95
CA CYS A 59 7.68 -1.19 2.08
C CYS A 59 6.20 -0.93 2.34
N VAL A 60 5.85 -0.69 3.60
CA VAL A 60 4.55 -0.20 4.03
C VAL A 60 4.72 0.97 4.99
N GLY A 61 3.78 1.91 4.95
CA GLY A 61 3.74 3.05 5.85
C GLY A 61 3.12 2.72 7.21
N THR A 62 3.47 3.53 8.19
CA THR A 62 2.86 3.56 9.52
C THR A 62 2.82 4.99 10.06
N GLY A 63 2.06 5.22 11.13
CA GLY A 63 2.07 6.48 11.85
C GLY A 63 3.37 6.73 12.61
N ARG A 64 3.31 7.49 13.70
CA ARG A 64 4.50 7.80 14.52
C ARG A 64 5.12 6.56 15.17
N ALA A 65 6.44 6.56 15.30
CA ALA A 65 7.23 5.45 15.82
C ALA A 65 6.76 4.96 17.22
N GLY A 66 6.34 5.87 18.09
CA GLY A 66 5.85 5.54 19.44
C GLY A 66 4.60 4.66 19.48
N LEU A 67 3.81 4.58 18.40
CA LEU A 67 2.66 3.66 18.32
C LEU A 67 3.07 2.19 18.37
N ALA A 68 4.26 1.86 17.86
CA ALA A 68 4.80 0.50 17.91
C ALA A 68 5.11 -0.01 19.34
N LEU A 69 4.94 0.84 20.37
CA LEU A 69 5.00 0.44 21.77
C LEU A 69 3.64 -0.08 22.30
N THR A 70 2.59 -0.06 21.48
CA THR A 70 1.24 -0.50 21.87
C THR A 70 0.94 -1.92 21.40
N GLU A 71 0.14 -2.64 22.19
CA GLU A 71 -0.19 -4.04 21.91
C GLU A 71 -1.04 -4.19 20.63
N GLU A 72 -2.01 -3.31 20.42
CA GLU A 72 -2.92 -3.38 19.27
C GLU A 72 -2.16 -3.17 17.95
N TYR A 73 -1.29 -2.18 17.89
CA TYR A 73 -0.41 -1.96 16.75
C TYR A 73 0.39 -3.21 16.39
N LEU A 74 1.00 -3.85 17.39
CA LEU A 74 1.83 -5.04 17.16
C LEU A 74 1.01 -6.26 16.72
N LYS A 75 -0.24 -6.39 17.17
CA LYS A 75 -1.16 -7.42 16.70
C LYS A 75 -1.56 -7.20 15.24
N GLU A 76 -1.92 -5.97 14.89
CA GLU A 76 -2.26 -5.60 13.51
C GLU A 76 -1.05 -5.80 12.58
N LEU A 77 0.15 -5.37 12.99
CA LEU A 77 1.36 -5.58 12.20
C LEU A 77 1.67 -7.08 12.02
N SER A 78 1.52 -7.90 13.07
CA SER A 78 1.71 -9.36 12.95
C SER A 78 0.72 -9.96 11.95
N PHE A 79 -0.56 -9.57 12.02
CA PHE A 79 -1.59 -10.05 11.09
C PHE A 79 -1.26 -9.70 9.62
N VAL A 80 -0.79 -8.48 9.38
CA VAL A 80 -0.39 -8.04 8.03
C VAL A 80 0.85 -8.80 7.55
N GLN A 81 1.84 -9.00 8.43
CA GLN A 81 3.07 -9.70 8.11
C GLN A 81 2.85 -11.20 7.82
N ASP A 82 1.93 -11.86 8.51
CA ASP A 82 1.61 -13.27 8.28
C ASP A 82 1.03 -13.55 6.88
N ILE A 83 0.42 -12.55 6.24
CA ILE A 83 -0.28 -12.72 4.95
C ILE A 83 0.47 -12.03 3.80
N ILE A 84 0.95 -10.80 4.00
CA ILE A 84 1.63 -10.03 2.95
C ILE A 84 3.15 -10.10 3.11
N GLY A 85 3.68 -9.90 4.32
CA GLY A 85 5.11 -10.00 4.61
C GLY A 85 5.92 -8.86 3.99
N PHE A 86 5.59 -7.62 4.35
CA PHE A 86 6.37 -6.46 3.93
C PHE A 86 7.82 -6.53 4.44
N LYS A 87 8.76 -6.08 3.62
CA LYS A 87 10.20 -6.09 3.93
C LYS A 87 10.63 -4.90 4.77
N HIS A 88 10.02 -3.72 4.52
CA HIS A 88 10.34 -2.48 5.20
C HIS A 88 9.09 -1.81 5.76
N ILE A 89 9.29 -1.00 6.81
CA ILE A 89 8.25 -0.16 7.39
C ILE A 89 8.78 1.26 7.57
N ARG A 90 8.03 2.25 7.09
CA ARG A 90 8.35 3.66 7.18
C ARG A 90 7.32 4.39 8.04
N GLY A 91 7.77 5.17 9.00
CA GLY A 91 6.89 5.95 9.87
C GLY A 91 7.54 7.23 10.37
N HIS A 92 6.69 8.14 10.84
CA HIS A 92 7.07 9.45 11.30
C HIS A 92 7.66 9.46 12.72
N GLY A 93 8.34 10.54 13.04
CA GLY A 93 8.59 10.92 14.42
C GLY A 93 9.63 10.08 15.17
N LEU A 94 10.63 9.56 14.47
CA LEU A 94 11.74 8.83 15.11
C LEU A 94 12.39 9.65 16.22
N PHE A 95 12.55 10.95 16.03
CA PHE A 95 13.18 11.87 16.99
C PHE A 95 12.19 12.72 17.78
N SER A 96 10.89 12.46 17.66
CA SER A 96 9.88 13.16 18.45
C SER A 96 10.04 12.90 19.94
N ASP A 97 9.58 13.86 20.76
CA ASP A 97 9.83 13.85 22.21
C ASP A 97 9.25 12.63 22.92
N ASP A 98 8.19 12.00 22.40
CA ASP A 98 7.60 10.77 22.95
C ASP A 98 8.50 9.53 22.77
N MET A 99 9.44 9.54 21.82
CA MET A 99 10.48 8.52 21.69
C MET A 99 11.62 8.72 22.69
N ALA A 100 11.69 9.87 23.32
CA ALA A 100 12.63 10.23 24.39
C ALA A 100 14.12 10.01 24.07
N ILE A 101 14.50 10.01 22.77
CA ILE A 101 15.89 9.76 22.37
C ILE A 101 16.81 10.92 22.80
N TYR A 102 16.38 12.16 22.53
CA TYR A 102 17.13 13.36 22.89
C TYR A 102 16.54 14.00 24.14
N GLN A 103 17.32 14.10 25.21
CA GLN A 103 16.87 14.69 26.46
C GLN A 103 17.87 15.74 26.95
N LYS A 104 17.39 16.97 27.11
CA LYS A 104 18.14 18.02 27.75
C LYS A 104 17.75 18.09 29.22
N ARG A 105 18.67 17.70 30.10
CA ARG A 105 18.45 17.68 31.55
C ARG A 105 19.18 18.85 32.19
N LYS A 106 18.48 19.51 33.12
CA LYS A 106 19.04 20.58 33.95
C LYS A 106 19.23 20.06 35.36
N ASN A 107 20.45 20.10 35.84
CA ASN A 107 20.72 19.79 37.24
C ASN A 107 20.02 20.83 38.12
N TRP A 108 19.18 20.33 39.04
CA TRP A 108 18.38 21.21 39.90
C TRP A 108 19.24 22.14 40.79
N PHE A 109 20.40 21.67 41.26
CA PHE A 109 21.28 22.38 42.17
C PHE A 109 22.30 23.26 41.42
N THR A 110 23.07 22.67 40.50
CA THR A 110 24.15 23.36 39.78
C THR A 110 23.64 24.22 38.63
N LYS A 111 22.39 24.00 38.19
CA LYS A 111 21.78 24.59 36.96
C LYS A 111 22.54 24.24 35.68
N GLU A 112 23.45 23.31 35.74
CA GLU A 112 24.16 22.79 34.58
C GLU A 112 23.21 22.01 33.68
N GLU A 113 23.32 22.25 32.39
CA GLU A 113 22.53 21.54 31.36
C GLU A 113 23.39 20.45 30.73
N THR A 114 22.85 19.22 30.68
CA THR A 114 23.49 18.07 30.03
C THR A 114 22.56 17.47 28.99
N ILE A 115 23.12 17.00 27.87
CA ILE A 115 22.39 16.23 26.85
C ILE A 115 22.59 14.75 27.17
N GLU A 116 21.47 14.02 27.17
CA GLU A 116 21.44 12.58 27.38
C GLU A 116 20.69 11.92 26.23
N TYR A 117 21.26 10.87 25.65
CA TYR A 117 20.64 10.05 24.62
C TYR A 117 20.08 8.77 25.24
N ASN A 118 18.77 8.53 25.08
CA ASN A 118 18.08 7.36 25.60
C ASN A 118 17.45 6.55 24.46
N PHE A 119 17.92 5.33 24.27
CA PHE A 119 17.47 4.46 23.18
C PHE A 119 16.47 3.39 23.62
N THR A 120 15.96 3.44 24.85
CA THR A 120 15.07 2.39 25.38
C THR A 120 13.84 2.15 24.51
N TYR A 121 13.16 3.20 24.05
CA TYR A 121 11.98 3.07 23.18
C TYR A 121 12.37 2.73 21.76
N LEU A 122 13.44 3.34 21.24
CA LEU A 122 13.97 2.99 19.92
C LEU A 122 14.27 1.49 19.83
N ASP A 123 14.98 0.94 20.82
CA ASP A 123 15.32 -0.48 20.85
C ASP A 123 14.09 -1.37 20.85
N ARG A 124 13.06 -1.03 21.65
CA ARG A 124 11.80 -1.80 21.69
C ARG A 124 11.06 -1.78 20.36
N VAL A 125 11.03 -0.63 19.69
CA VAL A 125 10.40 -0.50 18.37
C VAL A 125 11.14 -1.32 17.32
N MET A 126 12.48 -1.20 17.28
CA MET A 126 13.30 -1.95 16.33
C MET A 126 13.26 -3.45 16.59
N ASP A 127 13.33 -3.88 17.85
CA ASP A 127 13.20 -5.29 18.23
C ASP A 127 11.83 -5.84 17.78
N ALA A 128 10.74 -5.11 18.02
CA ALA A 128 9.39 -5.50 17.62
C ALA A 128 9.22 -5.63 16.10
N TYR A 129 9.87 -4.78 15.32
CA TYR A 129 9.89 -4.86 13.85
C TYR A 129 10.68 -6.09 13.39
N LEU A 130 11.89 -6.28 13.90
CA LEU A 130 12.76 -7.39 13.52
C LEU A 130 12.18 -8.75 13.89
N GLU A 131 11.50 -8.87 15.05
CA GLU A 131 10.75 -10.07 15.46
C GLU A 131 9.64 -10.45 14.46
N ARG A 132 9.15 -9.49 13.66
CA ARG A 132 8.13 -9.67 12.63
C ARG A 132 8.70 -9.73 11.22
N ASN A 133 10.02 -9.93 11.10
CA ASN A 133 10.73 -9.99 9.81
C ASN A 133 10.53 -8.73 8.93
N ILE A 134 10.36 -7.57 9.55
CA ILE A 134 10.28 -6.29 8.86
C ILE A 134 11.39 -5.37 9.39
N VAL A 135 12.06 -4.64 8.49
CA VAL A 135 13.12 -3.71 8.86
C VAL A 135 12.69 -2.27 8.64
N PRO A 136 13.23 -1.30 9.38
CA PRO A 136 12.83 0.09 9.18
C PRO A 136 13.35 0.66 7.85
N PHE A 137 12.53 1.49 7.21
CA PHE A 137 12.93 2.52 6.30
C PHE A 137 12.94 3.80 7.13
N LEU A 138 14.12 4.21 7.58
CA LEU A 138 14.27 5.25 8.61
C LEU A 138 13.94 6.63 8.03
N GLU A 139 12.91 7.29 8.54
CA GLU A 139 12.66 8.71 8.32
C GLU A 139 13.27 9.51 9.48
N LEU A 140 14.23 10.38 9.18
CA LEU A 140 14.88 11.23 10.17
C LEU A 140 14.03 12.48 10.42
N GLY A 141 13.12 12.42 11.35
CA GLY A 141 12.17 13.46 11.78
C GLY A 141 11.41 13.03 13.03
N PHE A 142 10.61 13.88 13.70
CA PHE A 142 10.66 15.31 13.58
C PHE A 142 11.65 15.89 14.60
N MET A 143 11.80 17.25 14.59
CA MET A 143 12.80 17.90 15.44
C MET A 143 12.45 17.74 16.93
N PRO A 144 13.35 17.29 17.81
CA PRO A 144 13.13 17.35 19.25
C PRO A 144 12.85 18.79 19.70
N LYS A 145 11.87 18.99 20.57
CA LYS A 145 11.44 20.33 21.00
C LYS A 145 12.59 21.19 21.55
N GLU A 146 13.46 20.61 22.37
CA GLU A 146 14.57 21.33 22.98
C GLU A 146 15.66 21.73 21.94
N MET A 147 15.73 21.02 20.81
CA MET A 147 16.64 21.30 19.69
C MET A 147 16.05 22.28 18.69
N ALA A 148 14.73 22.35 18.58
CA ALA A 148 13.99 23.11 17.58
C ALA A 148 14.20 24.63 17.69
N SER A 149 14.34 25.31 16.56
CA SER A 149 14.50 26.77 16.49
C SER A 149 13.21 27.57 16.64
N GLY A 150 12.05 26.88 16.68
CA GLY A 150 10.73 27.48 16.82
C GLY A 150 9.69 26.49 17.31
N ASP A 151 8.44 26.92 17.39
CA ASP A 151 7.33 26.18 18.00
C ASP A 151 6.31 25.66 16.99
N ASN A 152 6.61 25.73 15.67
CA ASN A 152 5.72 25.18 14.66
C ASN A 152 5.64 23.66 14.82
N THR A 153 4.42 23.12 14.90
CA THR A 153 4.19 21.69 15.05
C THR A 153 3.09 21.22 14.11
N ILE A 154 3.16 19.93 13.74
CA ILE A 154 2.13 19.25 12.96
C ILE A 154 1.60 18.05 13.74
N PHE A 155 0.42 17.58 13.36
CA PHE A 155 -0.29 16.47 13.94
C PHE A 155 -0.75 16.66 15.40
N TYR A 156 -1.64 15.80 15.83
CA TYR A 156 -2.16 15.77 17.19
C TYR A 156 -1.03 15.62 18.24
N TRP A 157 -0.02 14.82 17.96
CA TRP A 157 1.12 14.55 18.84
C TRP A 157 2.26 15.57 18.74
N LYS A 158 2.04 16.70 18.05
CA LYS A 158 2.91 17.88 18.06
C LYS A 158 4.33 17.67 17.55
N GLY A 159 4.52 16.92 16.47
CA GLY A 159 5.82 16.84 15.79
C GLY A 159 6.32 18.23 15.40
N ASN A 160 7.52 18.62 15.87
CA ASN A 160 8.05 19.96 15.57
C ASN A 160 8.68 19.99 14.18
N THR A 161 8.29 20.99 13.38
CA THR A 161 8.64 21.13 11.95
C THR A 161 9.59 22.29 11.66
N THR A 162 10.32 22.77 12.67
CA THR A 162 11.31 23.84 12.51
C THR A 162 12.74 23.29 12.40
N PRO A 163 13.65 24.03 11.76
CA PRO A 163 15.07 23.66 11.75
C PRO A 163 15.66 23.55 13.15
N PRO A 164 16.80 22.88 13.31
CA PRO A 164 17.51 22.88 14.59
C PRO A 164 18.09 24.28 14.90
N LYS A 165 18.24 24.61 16.19
CA LYS A 165 18.97 25.81 16.64
C LYS A 165 20.43 25.75 16.24
N ASP A 166 21.03 24.56 16.36
CA ASP A 166 22.40 24.26 15.98
C ASP A 166 22.43 22.94 15.16
N TYR A 167 22.97 23.00 13.98
CA TYR A 167 23.14 21.83 13.11
C TYR A 167 24.13 20.81 13.66
N LYS A 168 25.04 21.24 14.53
CA LYS A 168 25.96 20.32 15.22
C LYS A 168 25.20 19.37 16.13
N ASP A 169 24.23 19.87 16.91
CA ASP A 169 23.43 19.05 17.81
C ASP A 169 22.58 18.05 17.01
N TRP A 170 22.01 18.50 15.89
CA TRP A 170 21.24 17.63 14.98
C TRP A 170 22.09 16.51 14.39
N THR A 171 23.26 16.83 13.84
CA THR A 171 24.13 15.81 13.24
C THR A 171 24.72 14.87 14.30
N GLU A 172 24.93 15.34 15.53
CA GLU A 172 25.31 14.50 16.66
C GLU A 172 24.19 13.53 17.02
N LEU A 173 22.93 14.00 17.17
CA LEU A 173 21.76 13.13 17.41
C LEU A 173 21.67 12.01 16.36
N VAL A 174 21.75 12.36 15.07
CA VAL A 174 21.68 11.40 13.96
C VAL A 174 22.82 10.38 14.05
N THR A 175 24.05 10.82 14.21
CA THR A 175 25.23 9.92 14.20
C THR A 175 25.31 9.04 15.43
N VAL A 176 24.95 9.55 16.61
CA VAL A 176 24.89 8.76 17.85
C VAL A 176 23.79 7.70 17.75
N THR A 177 22.63 8.06 17.18
CA THR A 177 21.52 7.10 16.95
C THR A 177 21.92 5.99 15.98
N LEU A 178 22.51 6.32 14.84
CA LEU A 178 22.97 5.33 13.87
C LEU A 178 24.09 4.43 14.43
N SER A 179 25.03 5.03 15.18
CA SER A 179 26.08 4.26 15.87
C SER A 179 25.51 3.29 16.88
N HIS A 180 24.47 3.68 17.62
CA HIS A 180 23.76 2.82 18.54
C HIS A 180 23.09 1.64 17.81
N LEU A 181 22.37 1.93 16.72
CA LEU A 181 21.71 0.90 15.90
C LEU A 181 22.73 -0.11 15.34
N VAL A 182 23.85 0.33 14.79
CA VAL A 182 24.93 -0.55 14.31
C VAL A 182 25.50 -1.38 15.45
N LYS A 183 25.77 -0.77 16.60
CA LYS A 183 26.29 -1.48 17.78
C LYS A 183 25.34 -2.59 18.24
N ARG A 184 24.02 -2.38 18.18
CA ARG A 184 23.00 -3.33 18.65
C ARG A 184 22.63 -4.37 17.60
N TYR A 185 22.45 -3.98 16.36
CA TYR A 185 21.88 -4.82 15.30
C TYR A 185 22.90 -5.25 14.23
N GLY A 186 24.12 -4.74 14.29
CA GLY A 186 25.22 -5.15 13.42
C GLY A 186 25.12 -4.63 11.99
N GLU A 187 25.76 -5.36 11.09
CA GLU A 187 25.94 -4.97 9.68
C GLU A 187 24.63 -4.76 8.89
N GLN A 188 23.53 -5.38 9.28
CA GLN A 188 22.25 -5.24 8.59
C GLN A 188 21.75 -3.78 8.54
N VAL A 189 22.11 -2.94 9.53
CA VAL A 189 21.71 -1.53 9.60
C VAL A 189 22.20 -0.72 8.39
N TYR A 190 23.32 -1.09 7.77
CA TYR A 190 23.80 -0.42 6.56
C TYR A 190 22.91 -0.64 5.34
N SER A 191 22.06 -1.65 5.35
CA SER A 191 21.08 -1.90 4.30
C SER A 191 19.76 -1.14 4.49
N TRP A 192 19.50 -0.62 5.71
CA TRP A 192 18.28 0.12 6.00
C TRP A 192 18.31 1.47 5.28
N PRO A 193 17.29 1.78 4.44
CA PRO A 193 17.25 3.08 3.79
C PRO A 193 17.02 4.19 4.81
N ILE A 194 17.69 5.31 4.62
CA ILE A 194 17.58 6.49 5.49
C ILE A 194 17.10 7.67 4.66
N GLU A 195 15.89 8.13 4.96
CA GLU A 195 15.27 9.29 4.36
C GLU A 195 15.41 10.51 5.27
N VAL A 196 15.80 11.63 4.70
CA VAL A 196 15.99 12.85 5.48
C VAL A 196 14.74 13.70 5.42
N TRP A 197 13.96 13.71 6.54
CA TRP A 197 12.76 14.49 6.73
C TRP A 197 11.52 13.93 6.01
N ASN A 198 10.37 14.66 6.11
CA ASN A 198 9.09 14.37 5.47
C ASN A 198 8.49 15.65 4.88
N GLU A 199 8.06 15.61 3.62
CA GLU A 199 7.32 16.64 2.88
C GLU A 199 7.82 18.09 3.10
N PRO A 200 9.12 18.36 2.92
CA PRO A 200 9.68 19.69 3.18
C PRO A 200 9.13 20.77 2.23
N ASN A 201 8.42 20.38 1.19
CA ASN A 201 7.76 21.29 0.24
C ASN A 201 6.38 21.77 0.71
N LEU A 202 5.94 21.36 1.92
CA LEU A 202 4.71 21.84 2.57
C LEU A 202 5.02 22.67 3.82
N PRO A 203 4.44 23.88 3.98
CA PRO A 203 4.67 24.74 5.14
C PRO A 203 4.29 24.09 6.49
N GLY A 204 3.39 23.11 6.48
CA GLY A 204 2.99 22.36 7.67
C GLY A 204 4.07 21.39 8.15
N PHE A 205 4.82 20.79 7.23
CA PHE A 205 5.85 19.78 7.51
C PHE A 205 7.28 20.34 7.59
N TRP A 206 7.49 21.51 7.05
CA TRP A 206 8.77 22.24 7.14
C TRP A 206 8.48 23.72 7.17
N LYS A 207 9.03 24.43 8.15
CA LYS A 207 8.76 25.85 8.36
C LYS A 207 8.88 26.64 7.06
N ASP A 208 7.78 27.30 6.67
CA ASP A 208 7.66 28.14 5.48
C ASP A 208 7.95 27.41 4.15
N ALA A 209 7.99 26.07 4.13
CA ALA A 209 8.48 25.27 3.02
C ALA A 209 9.82 25.81 2.46
N ASN A 210 10.71 26.25 3.36
CA ASN A 210 11.97 26.89 2.98
C ASN A 210 12.94 25.88 2.37
N MET A 211 13.04 25.92 1.06
CA MET A 211 13.83 24.99 0.26
C MET A 211 15.33 25.06 0.57
N GLU A 212 15.88 26.26 0.74
CA GLU A 212 17.31 26.46 1.01
C GLU A 212 17.69 25.89 2.37
N GLU A 213 16.85 26.12 3.39
CA GLU A 213 17.07 25.61 4.73
C GLU A 213 16.90 24.08 4.80
N TYR A 214 15.94 23.50 4.03
CA TYR A 214 15.85 22.05 3.90
C TYR A 214 17.10 21.46 3.21
N PHE A 215 17.58 22.08 2.14
CA PHE A 215 18.80 21.60 1.46
C PHE A 215 20.02 21.67 2.37
N ARG A 216 20.07 22.67 3.25
CA ARG A 216 21.09 22.73 4.31
C ARG A 216 20.96 21.55 5.27
N LEU A 217 19.74 21.28 5.79
CA LEU A 217 19.50 20.13 6.66
C LEU A 217 19.93 18.83 5.98
N PHE A 218 19.50 18.63 4.73
CA PHE A 218 19.85 17.44 3.96
C PHE A 218 21.37 17.28 3.81
N LYS A 219 22.07 18.34 3.42
CA LYS A 219 23.52 18.31 3.23
C LYS A 219 24.28 17.98 4.51
N GLU A 220 23.98 18.69 5.61
CA GLU A 220 24.64 18.47 6.89
C GLU A 220 24.40 17.04 7.39
N THR A 221 23.16 16.54 7.27
CA THR A 221 22.78 15.18 7.64
C THR A 221 23.50 14.14 6.77
N PHE A 222 23.46 14.31 5.46
CA PHE A 222 24.10 13.40 4.49
C PHE A 222 25.60 13.27 4.74
N LEU A 223 26.29 14.41 4.87
CA LEU A 223 27.74 14.43 5.10
C LEU A 223 28.13 13.82 6.44
N ALA A 224 27.35 14.08 7.50
CA ALA A 224 27.58 13.48 8.82
C ALA A 224 27.43 11.95 8.78
N ILE A 225 26.38 11.44 8.14
CA ILE A 225 26.15 9.99 7.99
C ILE A 225 27.25 9.35 7.14
N LYS A 226 27.59 9.93 5.99
CA LYS A 226 28.63 9.38 5.11
C LYS A 226 30.04 9.44 5.72
N LYS A 227 30.28 10.41 6.61
CA LYS A 227 31.51 10.50 7.41
C LYS A 227 31.54 9.43 8.50
N LEU A 228 30.38 9.09 9.10
CA LEU A 228 30.29 8.03 10.09
C LEU A 228 30.62 6.68 9.45
N ASP A 229 29.93 6.32 8.35
CA ASP A 229 30.24 5.18 7.52
C ASP A 229 29.63 5.37 6.11
N PRO A 230 30.42 5.26 5.02
CA PRO A 230 29.93 5.45 3.66
C PRO A 230 28.95 4.35 3.18
N ARG A 231 28.83 3.23 3.88
CA ARG A 231 27.91 2.13 3.55
C ARG A 231 26.45 2.46 3.82
N PHE A 232 26.14 3.41 4.70
CA PHE A 232 24.77 3.83 4.92
C PHE A 232 24.12 4.33 3.63
N ARG A 233 22.86 3.93 3.40
CA ARG A 233 22.08 4.37 2.24
C ARG A 233 21.23 5.59 2.64
N VAL A 234 21.48 6.74 2.02
CA VAL A 234 20.82 8.02 2.35
C VAL A 234 20.19 8.63 1.11
N GLY A 235 18.91 9.00 1.21
CA GLY A 235 18.14 9.61 0.14
C GLY A 235 17.13 10.65 0.61
N GLY A 236 16.40 11.18 -0.36
CA GLY A 236 15.38 12.21 -0.26
C GLY A 236 14.91 12.65 -1.64
N PRO A 237 14.15 13.76 -1.78
CA PRO A 237 13.78 14.76 -0.76
C PRO A 237 12.44 14.51 -0.03
N ALA A 238 11.78 13.35 -0.20
CA ALA A 238 10.52 13.00 0.45
C ALA A 238 9.38 14.01 0.22
N ILE A 239 9.25 14.52 -0.99
CA ILE A 239 8.29 15.57 -1.32
C ILE A 239 6.91 15.00 -1.66
N CYS A 240 5.84 15.76 -1.37
CA CYS A 240 4.51 15.51 -1.92
C CYS A 240 4.35 16.09 -3.35
N GLY A 241 3.15 15.93 -3.94
CA GLY A 241 2.86 16.38 -5.30
C GLY A 241 2.82 17.90 -5.53
N VAL A 242 2.97 18.74 -4.47
CA VAL A 242 2.94 20.19 -4.60
C VAL A 242 4.27 20.73 -5.11
N ARG A 243 4.26 21.37 -6.29
CA ARG A 243 5.47 21.89 -6.94
C ARG A 243 6.58 20.83 -7.09
N ASP A 244 6.20 19.58 -7.27
CA ASP A 244 7.08 18.41 -7.26
C ASP A 244 8.21 18.53 -8.29
N LYS A 245 7.90 18.90 -9.53
CA LYS A 245 8.91 19.08 -10.58
C LYS A 245 9.99 20.09 -10.16
N GLU A 246 9.58 21.26 -9.67
CA GLU A 246 10.49 22.34 -9.24
C GLU A 246 11.41 21.86 -8.10
N TRP A 247 10.83 21.16 -7.09
CA TRP A 247 11.60 20.64 -5.98
C TRP A 247 12.57 19.54 -6.40
N MET A 248 12.16 18.63 -7.28
CA MET A 248 13.06 17.60 -7.81
C MET A 248 14.21 18.19 -8.63
N GLU A 249 13.92 19.14 -9.54
CA GLU A 249 14.96 19.84 -10.31
C GLU A 249 15.95 20.58 -9.40
N ALA A 250 15.45 21.33 -8.42
CA ALA A 250 16.27 22.06 -7.45
C ALA A 250 17.12 21.12 -6.60
N PHE A 251 16.54 20.01 -6.08
CA PHE A 251 17.23 19.04 -5.25
C PHE A 251 18.38 18.35 -5.98
N PHE A 252 18.15 17.83 -7.19
CA PHE A 252 19.22 17.18 -7.96
C PHE A 252 20.27 18.16 -8.48
N SER A 253 19.87 19.39 -8.84
CA SER A 253 20.81 20.47 -9.14
C SER A 253 21.70 20.79 -7.93
N PHE A 254 21.11 20.88 -6.74
CA PHE A 254 21.84 21.08 -5.48
C PHE A 254 22.79 19.93 -5.18
N CYS A 255 22.31 18.68 -5.23
CA CYS A 255 23.15 17.50 -4.98
C CYS A 255 24.34 17.43 -5.94
N LYS A 256 24.13 17.73 -7.22
CA LYS A 256 25.20 17.81 -8.21
C LYS A 256 26.23 18.90 -7.87
N LYS A 257 25.76 20.12 -7.55
CA LYS A 257 26.62 21.26 -7.16
C LYS A 257 27.46 20.92 -5.94
N GLU A 258 26.85 20.35 -4.91
CA GLU A 258 27.50 20.00 -3.65
C GLU A 258 28.22 18.64 -3.68
N LYS A 259 28.18 17.95 -4.81
CA LYS A 259 28.78 16.61 -5.02
C LYS A 259 28.26 15.54 -4.06
N LEU A 260 26.99 15.62 -3.68
CA LEU A 260 26.32 14.64 -2.84
C LEU A 260 25.87 13.46 -3.71
N LYS A 261 26.46 12.29 -3.50
CA LYS A 261 26.08 11.05 -4.20
C LYS A 261 24.99 10.37 -3.40
N VAL A 262 23.75 10.84 -3.56
CA VAL A 262 22.58 10.23 -2.92
C VAL A 262 22.38 8.79 -3.41
N ASP A 263 21.92 7.89 -2.54
CA ASP A 263 21.79 6.47 -2.84
C ASP A 263 20.44 6.12 -3.46
N PHE A 264 19.41 6.96 -3.26
CA PHE A 264 18.07 6.83 -3.84
C PHE A 264 17.34 8.18 -3.80
N ALA A 265 16.26 8.27 -4.59
CA ALA A 265 15.32 9.38 -4.57
C ALA A 265 14.01 8.96 -3.88
N THR A 266 13.33 9.90 -3.23
CA THR A 266 12.02 9.65 -2.62
C THR A 266 11.00 10.74 -2.91
N ARG A 267 9.73 10.32 -3.04
CA ARG A 267 8.57 11.21 -3.14
C ARG A 267 7.31 10.49 -2.71
N HIS A 268 6.23 11.26 -2.50
CA HIS A 268 4.88 10.74 -2.24
C HIS A 268 4.00 10.80 -3.49
N HIS A 269 2.92 10.01 -3.48
CA HIS A 269 2.00 9.91 -4.60
C HIS A 269 0.54 9.80 -4.13
N TYR A 270 -0.21 10.89 -4.28
CA TYR A 270 -1.64 10.96 -4.05
C TYR A 270 -2.30 11.65 -5.24
N THR A 271 -3.37 11.08 -5.79
CA THR A 271 -4.06 11.58 -6.98
C THR A 271 -5.51 11.92 -6.63
N THR A 272 -5.68 13.04 -5.92
CA THR A 272 -6.97 13.49 -5.41
C THR A 272 -7.20 14.98 -5.64
N GLU A 273 -8.48 15.36 -5.68
CA GLU A 273 -8.94 16.75 -5.62
C GLU A 273 -8.75 17.32 -4.21
N MET A 274 -9.05 18.61 -4.05
CA MET A 274 -9.05 19.24 -2.73
C MET A 274 -10.16 18.64 -1.83
N PRO A 275 -9.89 18.39 -0.54
CA PRO A 275 -10.84 17.76 0.35
C PRO A 275 -12.03 18.67 0.69
N LYS A 276 -13.19 18.03 0.87
CA LYS A 276 -14.40 18.66 1.44
C LYS A 276 -14.63 18.09 2.83
N TYR A 277 -14.73 18.95 3.81
CA TYR A 277 -14.94 18.57 5.21
C TYR A 277 -16.43 18.52 5.52
N ASP A 278 -16.89 17.43 6.15
CA ASP A 278 -18.24 17.27 6.68
C ASP A 278 -18.20 16.55 8.04
N GLY A 279 -18.40 17.29 9.11
CA GLY A 279 -18.23 16.79 10.47
C GLY A 279 -16.81 16.29 10.74
N HIS A 280 -16.68 15.01 11.07
CA HIS A 280 -15.40 14.35 11.32
C HIS A 280 -14.75 13.79 10.06
N TYR A 281 -15.48 13.76 8.95
CA TYR A 281 -15.03 13.12 7.72
C TYR A 281 -14.51 14.13 6.72
N THR A 282 -13.61 13.64 5.88
CA THR A 282 -13.03 14.41 4.81
C THR A 282 -13.31 13.66 3.49
N TYR A 283 -14.07 14.28 2.60
CA TYR A 283 -14.40 13.69 1.32
C TYR A 283 -13.50 14.28 0.24
N GLN A 284 -12.76 13.43 -0.45
CA GLN A 284 -11.96 13.80 -1.62
C GLN A 284 -12.42 12.94 -2.80
N GLN A 285 -12.58 13.56 -3.95
CA GLN A 285 -12.76 12.86 -5.20
C GLN A 285 -11.40 12.44 -5.74
N LEU A 286 -11.35 11.29 -6.39
CA LEU A 286 -10.18 10.87 -7.15
C LEU A 286 -10.05 11.75 -8.38
N SER A 287 -8.85 12.25 -8.64
CA SER A 287 -8.48 12.84 -9.92
C SER A 287 -8.22 11.74 -10.94
N ASP A 288 -8.09 12.11 -12.20
CA ASP A 288 -7.67 11.17 -13.24
C ASP A 288 -6.32 10.53 -12.85
N PRO A 289 -6.24 9.21 -12.67
CA PRO A 289 -5.00 8.55 -12.28
C PRO A 289 -3.86 8.74 -13.29
N GLU A 290 -4.16 9.00 -14.57
CA GLU A 290 -3.14 9.28 -15.58
C GLU A 290 -2.35 10.57 -15.28
N LEU A 291 -2.96 11.55 -14.64
CA LEU A 291 -2.23 12.75 -14.16
C LEU A 291 -1.18 12.38 -13.11
N GLY A 292 -1.52 11.48 -12.21
CA GLY A 292 -0.58 10.99 -11.19
C GLY A 292 0.60 10.25 -11.80
N PHE A 293 0.36 9.35 -12.75
CA PHE A 293 1.44 8.64 -13.45
C PHE A 293 2.30 9.58 -14.28
N ALA A 294 1.72 10.58 -14.93
CA ALA A 294 2.47 11.62 -15.66
C ALA A 294 3.39 12.42 -14.72
N ASN A 295 2.95 12.72 -13.50
CA ASN A 295 3.77 13.39 -12.49
C ASN A 295 4.92 12.49 -12.01
N LEU A 296 4.68 11.18 -11.83
CA LEU A 296 5.75 10.22 -11.51
C LEU A 296 6.78 10.14 -12.64
N GLN A 297 6.32 10.07 -13.90
CA GLN A 297 7.20 10.09 -15.07
C GLN A 297 8.03 11.38 -15.12
N THR A 298 7.42 12.53 -14.85
CA THR A 298 8.14 13.82 -14.77
C THR A 298 9.27 13.77 -13.74
N SER A 299 9.03 13.19 -12.56
CA SER A 299 10.08 13.02 -11.54
C SER A 299 11.18 12.07 -12.01
N ARG A 300 10.84 10.98 -12.67
CA ARG A 300 11.80 10.04 -13.26
C ARG A 300 12.66 10.72 -14.32
N ASP A 301 12.03 11.49 -15.21
CA ASP A 301 12.74 12.24 -16.27
C ASP A 301 13.71 13.28 -15.69
N VAL A 302 13.32 13.96 -14.62
CA VAL A 302 14.22 14.91 -13.91
C VAL A 302 15.43 14.18 -13.38
N ILE A 303 15.26 13.06 -12.67
CA ILE A 303 16.37 12.27 -12.12
C ILE A 303 17.32 11.83 -13.26
N ASP A 304 16.75 11.28 -14.33
CA ASP A 304 17.51 10.72 -15.46
C ASP A 304 18.17 11.78 -16.35
N SER A 305 17.75 13.04 -16.26
CA SER A 305 18.38 14.17 -16.94
C SER A 305 19.79 14.48 -16.41
N TYR A 306 20.07 14.08 -15.18
CA TYR A 306 21.39 14.23 -14.57
C TYR A 306 22.22 12.97 -14.79
N LYS A 307 23.33 13.07 -15.50
CA LYS A 307 24.21 11.93 -15.79
C LYS A 307 24.65 11.18 -14.51
N GLU A 308 24.85 11.92 -13.42
CA GLU A 308 25.30 11.41 -12.13
C GLU A 308 24.25 10.59 -11.39
N PHE A 309 22.95 10.79 -11.72
CA PHE A 309 21.81 10.18 -11.05
C PHE A 309 20.94 9.31 -11.99
N LYS A 310 21.35 9.17 -13.26
CA LYS A 310 20.59 8.39 -14.23
C LYS A 310 20.43 6.93 -13.76
N GLY A 311 19.18 6.47 -13.70
CA GLY A 311 18.83 5.13 -13.25
C GLY A 311 18.84 4.95 -11.72
N LEU A 312 18.97 6.05 -10.95
CA LEU A 312 18.86 6.03 -9.50
C LEU A 312 17.51 5.46 -9.08
N GLU A 313 17.46 4.59 -8.07
CA GLU A 313 16.22 4.10 -7.49
C GLU A 313 15.35 5.27 -7.04
N MET A 314 14.07 5.25 -7.44
CA MET A 314 13.05 6.19 -6.96
C MET A 314 12.03 5.40 -6.14
N HIS A 315 11.88 5.75 -4.88
CA HIS A 315 10.90 5.15 -3.98
C HIS A 315 9.71 6.10 -3.79
N ILE A 316 8.51 5.59 -3.95
CA ILE A 316 7.31 6.26 -3.49
C ILE A 316 7.15 5.89 -2.02
N THR A 317 7.56 6.78 -1.11
CA THR A 317 7.58 6.49 0.32
C THR A 317 6.24 6.66 1.02
N GLU A 318 5.26 7.24 0.33
CA GLU A 318 3.83 7.22 0.69
C GLU A 318 2.95 7.24 -0.55
N PHE A 319 1.92 6.39 -0.57
CA PHE A 319 0.82 6.51 -1.52
C PHE A 319 -0.48 5.91 -0.96
N ASN A 320 -1.59 6.47 -1.40
CA ASN A 320 -2.94 5.97 -1.16
C ASN A 320 -3.89 6.68 -2.15
N THR A 321 -5.19 6.42 -2.07
CA THR A 321 -6.23 7.19 -2.77
C THR A 321 -6.32 8.62 -2.25
N SER A 322 -6.34 8.81 -0.94
CA SER A 322 -6.45 10.12 -0.29
C SER A 322 -5.33 10.33 0.72
N TYR A 323 -4.94 11.58 0.91
CA TYR A 323 -3.96 12.00 1.93
C TYR A 323 -4.60 12.46 3.25
N THR A 324 -5.88 12.19 3.46
CA THR A 324 -6.55 12.56 4.72
C THR A 324 -6.95 11.33 5.52
N PRO A 325 -6.65 11.25 6.82
CA PRO A 325 -6.84 10.06 7.66
C PRO A 325 -8.30 9.82 8.08
N THR A 326 -9.25 10.52 7.45
CA THR A 326 -10.70 10.44 7.74
C THR A 326 -11.54 10.42 6.46
N ASN A 327 -10.98 9.96 5.36
CA ASN A 327 -11.71 9.82 4.12
C ASN A 327 -12.37 8.44 4.03
N PRO A 328 -13.71 8.35 4.01
CA PRO A 328 -14.43 7.07 3.97
C PRO A 328 -14.07 6.15 2.80
N ILE A 329 -13.45 6.68 1.73
CA ILE A 329 -13.02 5.86 0.58
C ILE A 329 -12.08 4.73 1.02
N HIS A 330 -11.21 4.98 2.01
CA HIS A 330 -10.23 3.99 2.48
C HIS A 330 -10.87 2.71 3.05
N ASP A 331 -12.14 2.77 3.46
CA ASP A 331 -12.90 1.65 4.00
C ASP A 331 -13.76 0.93 2.94
N THR A 332 -13.61 1.26 1.66
CA THR A 332 -14.48 0.81 0.57
C THR A 332 -13.82 -0.12 -0.42
N ASN A 333 -14.65 -0.84 -1.19
CA ASN A 333 -14.20 -1.63 -2.33
C ASN A 333 -13.70 -0.76 -3.50
N GLU A 334 -14.17 0.49 -3.63
CA GLU A 334 -13.64 1.46 -4.58
C GLU A 334 -12.14 1.67 -4.40
N ASN A 335 -11.68 1.82 -3.13
CA ASN A 335 -10.26 1.88 -2.79
C ASN A 335 -9.50 0.65 -3.31
N ALA A 336 -10.04 -0.55 -3.07
CA ALA A 336 -9.40 -1.79 -3.50
C ALA A 336 -9.19 -1.86 -5.02
N ALA A 337 -10.23 -1.51 -5.80
CA ALA A 337 -10.17 -1.52 -7.26
C ALA A 337 -9.22 -0.43 -7.81
N TYR A 338 -9.26 0.77 -7.23
CA TYR A 338 -8.35 1.86 -7.60
C TYR A 338 -6.90 1.49 -7.32
N LEU A 339 -6.62 0.90 -6.16
CA LEU A 339 -5.26 0.47 -5.80
C LEU A 339 -4.78 -0.71 -6.66
N ALA A 340 -5.67 -1.59 -7.12
CA ALA A 340 -5.29 -2.63 -8.08
C ALA A 340 -4.75 -2.02 -9.39
N TYR A 341 -5.38 -0.93 -9.88
CA TYR A 341 -4.88 -0.20 -11.03
C TYR A 341 -3.57 0.55 -10.74
N GLN A 342 -3.43 1.16 -9.57
CA GLN A 342 -2.18 1.81 -9.19
C GLN A 342 -1.00 0.82 -9.17
N LEU A 343 -1.18 -0.34 -8.52
CA LEU A 343 -0.14 -1.36 -8.39
C LEU A 343 0.30 -1.93 -9.74
N GLU A 344 -0.57 -1.95 -10.74
CA GLU A 344 -0.22 -2.35 -12.11
C GLU A 344 0.80 -1.39 -12.75
N ARG A 345 0.74 -0.07 -12.42
CA ARG A 345 1.48 0.99 -13.10
C ARG A 345 2.69 1.53 -12.33
N LEU A 346 2.64 1.53 -10.99
CA LEU A 346 3.65 2.21 -10.15
C LEU A 346 5.09 1.74 -10.41
N GLY A 347 5.28 0.47 -10.74
CA GLY A 347 6.58 -0.10 -11.05
C GLY A 347 7.19 0.37 -12.38
N GLU A 348 6.46 1.09 -13.24
CA GLU A 348 6.99 1.61 -14.50
C GLU A 348 8.02 2.72 -14.27
N THR A 349 7.86 3.49 -13.20
CA THR A 349 8.71 4.63 -12.89
C THR A 349 9.47 4.49 -11.57
N SER A 350 9.00 3.61 -10.69
CA SER A 350 9.44 3.55 -9.30
C SER A 350 9.99 2.17 -8.94
N TYR A 351 11.06 2.16 -8.15
CA TYR A 351 11.65 0.93 -7.63
C TYR A 351 10.75 0.27 -6.58
N SER A 352 10.15 1.08 -5.69
CA SER A 352 9.20 0.63 -4.69
C SER A 352 8.13 1.68 -4.40
N TYR A 353 7.07 1.23 -3.74
CA TYR A 353 5.92 2.06 -3.38
C TYR A 353 5.34 1.59 -2.05
N SER A 354 5.27 2.51 -1.09
CA SER A 354 4.88 2.27 0.30
C SER A 354 3.44 2.71 0.52
N TYR A 355 2.53 1.78 0.71
CA TYR A 355 1.14 2.10 1.03
C TYR A 355 1.03 2.79 2.39
N TRP A 356 0.34 3.89 2.48
CA TRP A 356 0.09 4.67 3.67
C TRP A 356 -1.31 4.39 4.21
N THR A 357 -1.54 3.49 5.21
CA THR A 357 -0.62 2.77 6.09
C THR A 357 -1.02 1.29 6.27
N PHE A 358 -0.29 0.50 7.06
CA PHE A 358 -0.62 -0.92 7.26
C PHE A 358 -1.86 -1.12 8.16
N GLY A 359 -2.11 -0.24 9.13
CA GLY A 359 -3.19 -0.37 10.11
C GLY A 359 -3.78 0.95 10.57
N ASP A 360 -4.98 0.89 11.14
CA ASP A 360 -5.74 2.05 11.61
C ASP A 360 -5.35 2.50 13.03
N VAL A 361 -4.36 1.88 13.66
CA VAL A 361 -3.69 2.44 14.85
C VAL A 361 -2.84 3.62 14.39
N PHE A 362 -3.48 4.78 14.29
CA PHE A 362 -2.95 5.96 13.64
C PHE A 362 -3.51 7.24 14.27
N GLU A 363 -2.67 8.25 14.55
CA GLU A 363 -3.03 9.38 15.42
C GLU A 363 -2.66 10.77 14.87
N GLU A 364 -2.67 11.01 13.57
CA GLU A 364 -2.35 12.34 13.02
C GLU A 364 -3.37 13.41 13.40
N ASN A 365 -4.66 13.10 13.26
CA ASN A 365 -5.77 14.00 13.61
C ASN A 365 -6.40 13.67 14.97
N GLY A 366 -5.67 12.97 15.83
CA GLY A 366 -6.14 12.47 17.12
C GLY A 366 -6.40 10.96 17.09
N VAL A 367 -6.92 10.44 18.19
CA VAL A 367 -7.26 9.02 18.32
C VAL A 367 -8.50 8.71 17.51
N PRO A 368 -8.52 7.63 16.71
CA PRO A 368 -9.71 7.22 15.95
C PRO A 368 -10.94 7.07 16.84
N PHE A 369 -12.08 7.54 16.35
CA PHE A 369 -13.32 7.60 17.13
C PHE A 369 -14.32 6.48 16.79
N SER A 370 -14.02 5.67 15.78
CA SER A 370 -14.90 4.62 15.25
C SER A 370 -14.08 3.54 14.54
N LEU A 371 -14.65 2.34 14.44
CA LEU A 371 -14.02 1.20 13.77
C LEU A 371 -13.71 1.48 12.28
N PHE A 372 -14.69 2.07 11.58
CA PHE A 372 -14.53 2.54 10.20
C PHE A 372 -14.69 4.06 10.20
N HIS A 373 -13.58 4.75 10.26
CA HIS A 373 -13.51 6.21 10.32
C HIS A 373 -12.84 6.82 9.10
N GLY A 374 -12.61 6.02 8.05
CA GLY A 374 -11.87 6.46 6.86
C GLY A 374 -10.35 6.49 7.09
N GLY A 375 -9.85 5.70 8.03
CA GLY A 375 -8.42 5.57 8.30
C GLY A 375 -7.64 4.96 7.13
N PHE A 376 -6.37 5.26 7.05
CA PHE A 376 -5.50 4.82 5.94
C PHE A 376 -5.24 3.31 5.91
N GLY A 377 -5.44 2.60 7.03
CA GLY A 377 -4.96 1.24 7.24
C GLY A 377 -5.44 0.22 6.20
N LEU A 378 -4.60 -0.76 5.90
CA LEU A 378 -5.01 -2.01 5.26
C LEU A 378 -5.94 -2.81 6.18
N VAL A 379 -5.72 -2.71 7.49
CA VAL A 379 -6.57 -3.32 8.52
C VAL A 379 -7.17 -2.26 9.44
N ALA A 380 -8.44 -2.44 9.77
CA ALA A 380 -9.12 -1.68 10.81
C ALA A 380 -8.87 -2.30 12.18
N HIS A 381 -9.15 -1.52 13.25
CA HIS A 381 -9.03 -1.98 14.62
C HIS A 381 -9.58 -3.38 14.84
N GLY A 382 -8.90 -4.19 15.65
CA GLY A 382 -9.26 -5.59 15.89
C GLY A 382 -8.86 -6.54 14.78
N CYS A 383 -7.86 -6.20 13.96
CA CYS A 383 -7.35 -7.01 12.85
C CYS A 383 -8.47 -7.38 11.85
N ILE A 384 -9.26 -6.40 11.43
CA ILE A 384 -10.28 -6.58 10.39
C ILE A 384 -9.68 -6.13 9.06
N PRO A 385 -9.36 -7.04 8.12
CA PRO A 385 -8.83 -6.63 6.82
C PRO A 385 -9.88 -5.85 6.04
N LYS A 386 -9.48 -4.70 5.48
CA LYS A 386 -10.30 -3.92 4.57
C LYS A 386 -10.20 -4.52 3.15
N PRO A 387 -11.10 -4.18 2.23
CA PRO A 387 -11.03 -4.70 0.86
C PRO A 387 -9.65 -4.51 0.19
N THR A 388 -9.00 -3.37 0.40
CA THR A 388 -7.67 -3.04 -0.12
C THR A 388 -6.57 -3.99 0.36
N PHE A 389 -6.68 -4.54 1.57
CA PHE A 389 -5.74 -5.54 2.10
C PHE A 389 -5.59 -6.73 1.15
N TRP A 390 -6.70 -7.20 0.59
CA TRP A 390 -6.70 -8.34 -0.32
C TRP A 390 -6.11 -8.00 -1.68
N THR A 391 -6.26 -6.76 -2.16
CA THR A 391 -5.55 -6.29 -3.35
C THR A 391 -4.05 -6.46 -3.19
N PHE A 392 -3.48 -6.04 -2.05
CA PHE A 392 -2.05 -6.23 -1.76
C PHE A 392 -1.68 -7.70 -1.64
N ALA A 393 -2.48 -8.52 -0.95
CA ALA A 393 -2.27 -9.96 -0.82
C ALA A 393 -2.27 -10.66 -2.19
N PHE A 394 -3.15 -10.27 -3.10
CA PHE A 394 -3.22 -10.82 -4.46
C PHE A 394 -1.98 -10.44 -5.30
N TYR A 395 -1.56 -9.18 -5.28
CA TYR A 395 -0.34 -8.77 -5.97
C TYR A 395 0.91 -9.41 -5.36
N LYS A 396 0.93 -9.65 -4.04
CA LYS A 396 2.00 -10.40 -3.38
C LYS A 396 2.09 -11.83 -3.90
N ARG A 397 0.96 -12.52 -4.05
CA ARG A 397 0.94 -13.87 -4.66
C ARG A 397 1.46 -13.85 -6.09
N LEU A 398 1.06 -12.86 -6.92
CA LEU A 398 1.64 -12.70 -8.26
C LEU A 398 3.16 -12.52 -8.20
N GLN A 399 3.67 -11.72 -7.25
CA GLN A 399 5.11 -11.50 -7.09
C GLN A 399 5.84 -12.80 -6.72
N ASP A 400 5.28 -13.58 -5.80
CA ASP A 400 5.92 -14.81 -5.29
C ASP A 400 5.89 -15.96 -6.30
N HIS A 401 4.82 -16.07 -7.07
CA HIS A 401 4.58 -17.23 -7.92
C HIS A 401 4.96 -17.02 -9.40
N ALA A 402 5.07 -15.75 -9.84
CA ALA A 402 5.33 -15.43 -11.23
C ALA A 402 6.69 -15.93 -11.70
N THR A 403 6.68 -16.69 -12.79
CA THR A 403 7.88 -16.97 -13.60
C THR A 403 8.02 -15.96 -14.73
N GLU A 404 6.89 -15.45 -15.23
CA GLU A 404 6.83 -14.50 -16.33
C GLU A 404 5.48 -13.78 -16.34
N CYS A 405 5.46 -12.47 -16.58
CA CYS A 405 4.22 -11.74 -16.88
C CYS A 405 3.88 -11.90 -18.36
N VAL A 406 2.64 -12.31 -18.64
CA VAL A 406 2.18 -12.59 -20.01
C VAL A 406 1.11 -11.63 -20.51
N TYR A 407 0.49 -10.89 -19.59
CA TYR A 407 -0.45 -9.81 -19.91
C TYR A 407 -0.43 -8.75 -18.82
N LYS A 408 -0.37 -7.51 -19.24
CA LYS A 408 -0.49 -6.33 -18.42
C LYS A 408 -1.26 -5.29 -19.22
N GLY A 409 -2.31 -4.74 -18.63
CA GLY A 409 -3.10 -3.72 -19.29
C GLY A 409 -4.39 -3.44 -18.56
N LYS A 410 -5.25 -2.67 -19.21
CA LYS A 410 -6.50 -2.21 -18.63
C LYS A 410 -7.26 -3.38 -17.99
N ASN A 411 -7.56 -3.26 -16.70
CA ASN A 411 -8.36 -4.17 -15.90
C ASN A 411 -7.76 -5.56 -15.60
N ALA A 412 -6.50 -5.86 -16.00
CA ALA A 412 -5.89 -7.16 -15.70
C ALA A 412 -4.36 -7.16 -15.70
N VAL A 413 -3.80 -7.99 -14.82
CA VAL A 413 -2.42 -8.51 -14.89
C VAL A 413 -2.49 -10.03 -14.85
N ILE A 414 -1.77 -10.70 -15.75
CA ILE A 414 -1.72 -12.17 -15.81
C ILE A 414 -0.27 -12.63 -15.87
N VAL A 415 0.07 -13.58 -15.03
CA VAL A 415 1.40 -14.19 -14.96
C VAL A 415 1.33 -15.71 -15.20
N LYS A 416 2.40 -16.28 -15.70
CA LYS A 416 2.64 -17.73 -15.62
C LYS A 416 3.25 -18.05 -14.26
N ASN A 417 2.91 -19.20 -13.71
CA ASN A 417 3.51 -19.72 -12.50
C ASN A 417 4.39 -20.95 -12.73
N ALA A 418 5.14 -21.35 -11.72
CA ALA A 418 6.07 -22.48 -11.80
C ALA A 418 5.37 -23.84 -12.00
N ASN A 419 4.06 -23.93 -11.71
CA ASN A 419 3.27 -25.15 -11.86
C ASN A 419 2.76 -25.37 -13.31
N GLY A 420 3.13 -24.51 -14.25
CA GLY A 420 2.64 -24.56 -15.62
C GLY A 420 1.22 -24.05 -15.80
N GLY A 421 0.74 -23.31 -14.83
CA GLY A 421 -0.54 -22.60 -14.84
C GLY A 421 -0.40 -21.11 -15.00
N TYR A 422 -1.50 -20.43 -14.71
CA TYR A 422 -1.59 -18.96 -14.74
C TYR A 422 -2.24 -18.44 -13.47
N GLU A 423 -1.86 -17.23 -13.10
CA GLU A 423 -2.49 -16.44 -12.04
C GLU A 423 -2.73 -15.04 -12.54
N GLY A 424 -3.76 -14.38 -12.02
CA GLY A 424 -4.02 -13.01 -12.41
C GLY A 424 -4.87 -12.25 -11.41
N VAL A 425 -4.80 -10.93 -11.50
CA VAL A 425 -5.68 -9.99 -10.81
C VAL A 425 -6.47 -9.23 -11.85
N LEU A 426 -7.77 -9.22 -11.68
CA LEU A 426 -8.74 -8.45 -12.47
C LEU A 426 -9.35 -7.37 -11.58
N TRP A 427 -9.59 -6.19 -12.11
CA TRP A 427 -10.25 -5.11 -11.36
C TRP A 427 -11.22 -4.33 -12.23
N ASN A 428 -12.18 -3.69 -11.58
CA ASN A 428 -13.18 -2.87 -12.22
C ASN A 428 -13.41 -1.58 -11.43
N MET A 429 -13.02 -0.45 -12.01
CA MET A 429 -13.19 0.89 -11.39
C MET A 429 -14.51 1.58 -11.79
N SER A 430 -15.41 0.91 -12.51
CA SER A 430 -16.69 1.49 -12.90
C SER A 430 -17.65 1.57 -11.73
N ASP A 431 -18.41 2.65 -11.62
CA ASP A 431 -19.49 2.82 -10.62
C ASP A 431 -20.75 2.01 -10.93
N ALA A 432 -20.94 1.59 -12.20
CA ALA A 432 -22.23 1.06 -12.65
C ALA A 432 -22.15 -0.22 -13.49
N GLU A 433 -21.06 -0.39 -14.25
CA GLU A 433 -20.97 -1.47 -15.24
C GLU A 433 -20.11 -2.62 -14.70
N SER A 434 -20.60 -3.85 -14.83
CA SER A 434 -19.77 -5.04 -14.56
C SER A 434 -18.81 -5.29 -15.71
N LEU A 435 -17.61 -5.78 -15.43
CA LEU A 435 -16.63 -6.22 -16.39
C LEU A 435 -16.77 -7.75 -16.59
N ILE A 436 -16.98 -8.17 -17.83
CA ILE A 436 -16.94 -9.59 -18.22
C ILE A 436 -15.59 -9.86 -18.87
N ALA A 437 -14.75 -10.64 -18.20
CA ALA A 437 -13.47 -11.05 -18.70
C ALA A 437 -13.53 -12.46 -19.31
N SER A 438 -13.00 -12.63 -20.53
CA SER A 438 -12.84 -13.92 -21.18
C SER A 438 -11.35 -14.09 -21.57
N LEU A 439 -10.66 -14.97 -20.85
CA LEU A 439 -9.22 -15.16 -20.95
C LEU A 439 -8.92 -16.53 -21.60
N LYS A 440 -8.44 -16.52 -22.84
CA LYS A 440 -8.05 -17.72 -23.57
C LYS A 440 -6.54 -17.93 -23.45
N LEU A 441 -6.18 -18.88 -22.56
CA LEU A 441 -4.81 -19.15 -22.16
C LEU A 441 -4.30 -20.46 -22.78
N PRO A 442 -3.08 -20.52 -23.33
CA PRO A 442 -2.47 -21.75 -23.82
C PRO A 442 -2.42 -22.84 -22.73
N ALA A 443 -2.67 -24.07 -23.10
CA ALA A 443 -2.80 -25.18 -22.15
C ALA A 443 -2.08 -26.44 -22.65
N GLU A 444 -1.29 -27.06 -21.77
CA GLU A 444 -0.64 -28.34 -22.04
C GLU A 444 -1.43 -29.50 -21.48
N ALA A 445 -1.86 -29.44 -20.23
CA ALA A 445 -2.69 -30.45 -19.59
C ALA A 445 -4.11 -30.49 -20.20
N LYS A 446 -4.83 -31.58 -19.94
CA LYS A 446 -6.21 -31.76 -20.42
C LYS A 446 -7.21 -30.98 -19.58
N GLU A 447 -7.00 -30.95 -18.27
CA GLU A 447 -7.87 -30.32 -17.29
C GLU A 447 -7.06 -29.45 -16.33
N TYR A 448 -7.68 -28.42 -15.83
CA TYR A 448 -7.13 -27.45 -14.88
C TYR A 448 -8.12 -27.20 -13.76
N THR A 449 -7.64 -26.98 -12.55
CA THR A 449 -8.43 -26.42 -11.45
C THR A 449 -8.33 -24.91 -11.52
N LEU A 450 -9.46 -24.24 -11.64
CA LEU A 450 -9.62 -22.81 -11.49
C LEU A 450 -10.05 -22.50 -10.05
N ILE A 451 -9.39 -21.57 -9.39
CA ILE A 451 -9.79 -21.01 -8.12
C ILE A 451 -9.89 -19.51 -8.31
N SER A 452 -11.01 -18.92 -7.90
CA SER A 452 -11.26 -17.48 -7.95
C SER A 452 -11.57 -16.96 -6.55
N GLU A 453 -10.96 -15.84 -6.19
CA GLU A 453 -11.19 -15.13 -4.94
C GLU A 453 -11.74 -13.74 -5.25
N VAL A 454 -12.95 -13.45 -4.79
CA VAL A 454 -13.72 -12.25 -5.16
C VAL A 454 -13.80 -11.28 -3.99
N VAL A 455 -13.39 -10.05 -4.23
CA VAL A 455 -13.50 -8.91 -3.33
C VAL A 455 -14.39 -7.87 -3.99
N ASP A 456 -15.62 -7.73 -3.52
CA ASP A 456 -16.57 -6.74 -4.01
C ASP A 456 -17.55 -6.29 -2.91
N GLU A 457 -18.40 -5.32 -3.21
CA GLU A 457 -19.33 -4.74 -2.23
C GLU A 457 -20.37 -5.74 -1.67
N VAL A 458 -20.52 -6.90 -2.29
CA VAL A 458 -21.47 -7.95 -1.87
C VAL A 458 -20.78 -9.02 -1.04
N THR A 459 -19.56 -9.40 -1.40
CA THR A 459 -18.90 -10.60 -0.86
C THR A 459 -17.83 -10.30 0.18
N CYS A 460 -17.15 -9.14 0.09
CA CYS A 460 -16.08 -8.75 1.01
C CYS A 460 -16.25 -7.27 1.39
N ASN A 461 -17.20 -6.99 2.29
CA ASN A 461 -17.53 -5.64 2.70
C ASN A 461 -17.82 -5.56 4.22
N PRO A 462 -16.78 -5.58 5.06
CA PRO A 462 -16.95 -5.52 6.52
C PRO A 462 -17.59 -4.20 7.00
N ARG A 463 -17.33 -3.07 6.28
CA ARG A 463 -17.92 -1.77 6.58
C ARG A 463 -19.45 -1.81 6.45
N LYS A 464 -19.99 -2.52 5.45
CA LYS A 464 -21.44 -2.66 5.30
C LYS A 464 -22.06 -3.36 6.52
N VAL A 465 -21.43 -4.42 7.02
CA VAL A 465 -21.92 -5.15 8.20
C VAL A 465 -21.90 -4.26 9.43
N TRP A 466 -20.83 -3.48 9.64
CA TRP A 466 -20.75 -2.50 10.71
C TRP A 466 -21.89 -1.45 10.62
N HIS A 467 -22.17 -0.96 9.40
CA HIS A 467 -23.29 -0.04 9.14
C HIS A 467 -24.64 -0.70 9.50
N ASP A 468 -24.89 -1.92 9.04
CA ASP A 468 -26.12 -2.67 9.31
C ASP A 468 -26.32 -2.96 10.81
N LEU A 469 -25.25 -3.01 11.60
CA LEU A 469 -25.27 -3.13 13.07
C LEU A 469 -25.56 -1.79 13.79
N GLY A 470 -25.77 -0.69 13.05
CA GLY A 470 -26.05 0.63 13.60
C GLY A 470 -24.78 1.45 13.91
N GLU A 471 -23.68 1.17 13.25
CA GLU A 471 -22.41 1.92 13.35
C GLU A 471 -21.88 2.06 14.79
N PRO A 472 -21.76 0.95 15.55
CA PRO A 472 -21.32 1.04 16.93
C PRO A 472 -19.92 1.64 17.02
N ARG A 473 -19.72 2.68 17.82
CA ARG A 473 -18.40 3.29 18.08
C ARG A 473 -17.47 2.33 18.80
N ASN A 474 -18.02 1.60 19.78
CA ASN A 474 -17.31 0.60 20.55
C ASN A 474 -18.01 -0.75 20.39
N PRO A 475 -17.79 -1.48 19.29
CA PRO A 475 -18.43 -2.75 19.05
C PRO A 475 -18.00 -3.79 20.11
N SER A 476 -18.93 -4.69 20.47
CA SER A 476 -18.60 -5.82 21.35
C SER A 476 -17.65 -6.79 20.63
N LYS A 477 -17.02 -7.69 21.39
CA LYS A 477 -16.15 -8.73 20.79
C LYS A 477 -16.91 -9.59 19.77
N GLU A 478 -18.17 -9.92 20.05
CA GLU A 478 -19.04 -10.69 19.17
C GLU A 478 -19.35 -9.91 17.88
N GLN A 479 -19.57 -8.59 17.98
CA GLN A 479 -19.78 -7.74 16.81
C GLN A 479 -18.50 -7.63 15.96
N VAL A 480 -17.34 -7.45 16.57
CA VAL A 480 -16.04 -7.43 15.87
C VAL A 480 -15.82 -8.76 15.15
N GLU A 481 -16.08 -9.89 15.81
CA GLU A 481 -15.93 -11.21 15.19
C GLU A 481 -16.92 -11.42 14.03
N LEU A 482 -18.17 -10.94 14.16
CA LEU A 482 -19.13 -10.99 13.08
C LEU A 482 -18.68 -10.17 11.87
N ILE A 483 -18.25 -8.92 12.09
CA ILE A 483 -17.72 -8.04 11.04
C ILE A 483 -16.54 -8.70 10.33
N ARG A 484 -15.60 -9.29 11.10
CA ARG A 484 -14.41 -9.97 10.55
C ARG A 484 -14.77 -11.11 9.61
N ARG A 485 -15.84 -11.86 9.85
CA ARG A 485 -16.27 -12.95 8.94
C ARG A 485 -16.63 -12.46 7.54
N PHE A 486 -17.06 -11.21 7.40
CA PHE A 486 -17.39 -10.58 6.12
C PHE A 486 -16.21 -9.80 5.50
N ALA A 487 -15.04 -9.92 6.09
CA ALA A 487 -13.83 -9.24 5.65
C ALA A 487 -12.91 -10.08 4.77
N TYR A 488 -13.34 -11.30 4.40
CA TYR A 488 -12.54 -12.23 3.58
C TYR A 488 -13.13 -12.36 2.17
N PRO A 489 -12.29 -12.62 1.15
CA PRO A 489 -12.77 -12.88 -0.20
C PRO A 489 -13.70 -14.07 -0.25
N PHE A 490 -14.66 -14.01 -1.16
CA PHE A 490 -15.46 -15.17 -1.49
C PHE A 490 -14.70 -16.07 -2.46
N CYS A 491 -14.54 -17.35 -2.11
CA CYS A 491 -13.76 -18.31 -2.89
C CYS A 491 -14.68 -19.24 -3.68
N GLU A 492 -14.38 -19.41 -4.97
CA GLU A 492 -15.03 -20.36 -5.87
C GLU A 492 -13.99 -21.27 -6.52
N SER A 493 -14.40 -22.47 -6.92
CA SER A 493 -13.55 -23.39 -7.67
C SER A 493 -14.33 -24.06 -8.81
N ASP A 494 -13.64 -24.27 -9.93
CA ASP A 494 -14.19 -24.96 -11.10
C ASP A 494 -13.13 -25.80 -11.82
N ILE A 495 -13.58 -26.68 -12.71
CA ILE A 495 -12.70 -27.49 -13.57
C ILE A 495 -12.79 -26.99 -15.00
N VAL A 496 -11.68 -26.46 -15.50
CA VAL A 496 -11.57 -25.94 -16.87
C VAL A 496 -10.89 -26.95 -17.77
N LYS A 497 -11.49 -27.21 -18.94
CA LYS A 497 -10.97 -28.19 -19.90
C LYS A 497 -10.29 -27.53 -21.10
N LYS A 498 -9.20 -28.14 -21.53
CA LYS A 498 -8.52 -27.73 -22.75
C LYS A 498 -9.41 -27.96 -23.97
N SER A 499 -9.63 -26.89 -24.73
CA SER A 499 -10.32 -26.93 -26.03
C SER A 499 -9.49 -27.64 -27.10
N ARG A 500 -10.13 -28.00 -28.24
CA ARG A 500 -9.44 -28.53 -29.43
C ARG A 500 -8.38 -27.56 -29.99
N GLY A 501 -8.51 -26.27 -29.72
CA GLY A 501 -7.54 -25.25 -30.10
C GLY A 501 -6.34 -25.13 -29.16
N GLY A 502 -6.17 -26.03 -28.19
CA GLY A 502 -5.01 -26.06 -27.30
C GLY A 502 -5.04 -24.98 -26.20
N LYS A 503 -6.20 -24.40 -25.90
CA LYS A 503 -6.38 -23.36 -24.88
C LYS A 503 -7.44 -23.74 -23.86
N ILE A 504 -7.29 -23.23 -22.65
CA ILE A 504 -8.38 -23.12 -21.67
C ILE A 504 -9.00 -21.74 -21.77
N THR A 505 -10.24 -21.62 -21.31
CA THR A 505 -10.92 -20.33 -21.18
C THR A 505 -11.27 -20.12 -19.71
N VAL A 506 -10.81 -19.02 -19.13
CA VAL A 506 -11.18 -18.52 -17.81
C VAL A 506 -12.19 -17.39 -18.04
N GLU A 507 -13.37 -17.50 -17.46
CA GLU A 507 -14.42 -16.50 -17.55
C GLU A 507 -14.73 -15.97 -16.16
N GLU A 508 -14.60 -14.63 -15.99
CA GLU A 508 -14.83 -13.95 -14.72
C GLU A 508 -15.75 -12.76 -14.91
N ALA A 509 -16.62 -12.56 -13.92
CA ALA A 509 -17.49 -11.39 -13.86
C ALA A 509 -17.07 -10.51 -12.68
N VAL A 510 -16.46 -9.37 -12.97
CA VAL A 510 -16.01 -8.41 -11.97
C VAL A 510 -17.03 -7.30 -11.81
N ARG A 511 -17.72 -7.25 -10.66
CA ARG A 511 -18.71 -6.22 -10.35
C ARG A 511 -18.07 -4.83 -10.27
N PRO A 512 -18.87 -3.75 -10.29
CA PRO A 512 -18.39 -2.41 -9.95
C PRO A 512 -17.53 -2.44 -8.67
N HIS A 513 -16.41 -1.73 -8.69
CA HIS A 513 -15.43 -1.68 -7.59
C HIS A 513 -14.90 -3.05 -7.12
N GLY A 514 -15.02 -4.07 -7.97
CA GLY A 514 -14.54 -5.42 -7.67
C GLY A 514 -13.08 -5.62 -8.01
N VAL A 515 -12.45 -6.52 -7.24
CA VAL A 515 -11.13 -7.11 -7.52
C VAL A 515 -11.27 -8.62 -7.44
N VAL A 516 -10.79 -9.32 -8.45
CA VAL A 516 -10.80 -10.79 -8.51
C VAL A 516 -9.37 -11.29 -8.72
N TYR A 517 -8.91 -12.15 -7.83
CA TYR A 517 -7.74 -12.97 -8.07
C TYR A 517 -8.19 -14.33 -8.61
N PHE A 518 -7.53 -14.82 -9.63
CA PHE A 518 -7.70 -16.19 -10.09
C PHE A 518 -6.36 -16.94 -10.16
N SER A 519 -6.42 -18.23 -9.90
CA SER A 519 -5.34 -19.17 -10.21
C SER A 519 -5.89 -20.35 -10.99
N VAL A 520 -5.24 -20.73 -12.08
CA VAL A 520 -5.63 -21.86 -12.92
C VAL A 520 -4.43 -22.78 -13.15
N ASN A 521 -4.44 -23.94 -12.52
CA ASN A 521 -3.32 -24.87 -12.49
C ASN A 521 -3.67 -26.22 -13.09
N PRO A 522 -2.70 -26.90 -13.77
CA PRO A 522 -2.89 -28.27 -14.24
C PRO A 522 -3.44 -29.17 -13.14
N ARG A 523 -4.47 -29.96 -13.48
CA ARG A 523 -5.10 -30.87 -12.55
C ARG A 523 -4.63 -32.29 -12.81
N GLU A 524 -4.04 -32.90 -11.79
CA GLU A 524 -3.80 -34.33 -11.72
C GLU A 524 -4.87 -34.94 -10.81
N PHE A 525 -5.62 -35.90 -11.35
CA PHE A 525 -6.65 -36.57 -10.58
C PHE A 525 -6.10 -37.82 -9.93
N GLU A 526 -5.88 -37.77 -8.63
CA GLU A 526 -5.53 -38.90 -7.79
C GLU A 526 -6.77 -39.31 -6.97
N GLY A 527 -7.70 -40.00 -7.62
CA GLY A 527 -8.91 -40.47 -6.96
C GLY A 527 -8.61 -41.59 -5.96
N ASP A 528 -9.22 -41.52 -4.79
CA ASP A 528 -9.17 -42.61 -3.83
C ASP A 528 -9.98 -43.83 -4.36
N ARG A 529 -9.49 -45.04 -4.05
CA ARG A 529 -10.12 -46.27 -4.57
C ARG A 529 -11.54 -46.41 -4.01
N GLY A 530 -12.54 -46.43 -4.90
CA GLY A 530 -13.94 -46.60 -4.56
C GLY A 530 -14.67 -45.35 -4.06
N PHE A 531 -13.93 -44.21 -3.93
CA PHE A 531 -14.57 -42.92 -3.66
C PHE A 531 -15.12 -42.30 -4.95
N ASP A 532 -16.39 -41.94 -4.93
CA ASP A 532 -17.06 -41.20 -6.00
C ASP A 532 -17.67 -39.95 -5.38
N TYR A 533 -17.14 -38.77 -5.76
CA TYR A 533 -17.57 -37.48 -5.22
C TYR A 533 -19.06 -37.20 -5.43
N GLU A 534 -19.61 -37.64 -6.53
CA GLU A 534 -21.04 -37.44 -6.87
C GLU A 534 -21.96 -38.40 -6.14
N ARG A 535 -21.41 -39.49 -5.65
CA ARG A 535 -22.20 -40.54 -4.98
C ARG A 535 -22.48 -40.15 -3.54
N ARG A 536 -23.76 -40.04 -3.23
CA ARG A 536 -24.24 -39.62 -1.89
C ARG A 536 -24.91 -40.76 -1.10
N GLU A 537 -25.06 -41.94 -1.70
CA GLU A 537 -25.65 -43.15 -1.08
C GLU A 537 -24.68 -44.32 -1.12
#